data_e813dda61581520d63f3bcb1d7482090
#
_entry.id   e813dda61581520d63f3bcb1d7482090
#
_cell.length_a   1.000
_cell.length_b   1.000
_cell.length_c   1.000
_cell.angle_alpha   90.00
_cell.angle_beta   90.00
_cell.angle_gamma   90.00
#
_symmetry.space_group_name_H-M   'P 1'
#
loop_
_entity.id
_entity.type
_entity.pdbx_description
1 polymer ?
#
loop_
_entity_poly.entity_id
_entity_poly.type
_entity_poly.pdbx_seq_one_letter_code
_entity_poly.pdbx_strand_id
1 'polypeptide(L)'
;LLLSPTASGKSLIIYMLIRHYMNIVKGGRLLLIVPTTSLVEQMHSDFLQYSQVDDSFGENLMHRIYSGKEKDTMAPIVITTWQSIYKLPKEWFADFKMVIGDEAHTFQAKSLTTIMEKLSQCPYRFGLTGTLDGTLTHRLVLEGVFGPVYQVTTTKALMDSDKLAKL
;
A
#
# COMPACT_ATOMS: atom_id res chain seq x y z
N LEU A 1 -6.79 3.84 -8.25
CA LEU A 1 -5.35 3.78 -8.51
C LEU A 1 -4.78 5.20 -8.53
N LEU A 2 -3.75 5.46 -7.72
CA LEU A 2 -3.09 6.78 -7.64
C LEU A 2 -1.78 6.74 -8.42
N LEU A 3 -1.64 7.61 -9.41
CA LEU A 3 -0.40 7.80 -10.15
C LEU A 3 0.39 8.94 -9.48
N SER A 4 1.52 8.59 -8.86
CA SER A 4 2.33 9.51 -8.06
C SER A 4 3.82 9.23 -8.30
N PRO A 5 4.56 10.13 -8.96
CA PRO A 5 5.96 9.89 -9.31
C PRO A 5 6.85 9.76 -8.08
N THR A 6 8.05 9.24 -8.28
CA THR A 6 9.10 9.19 -7.25
C THR A 6 9.31 10.59 -6.67
N ALA A 7 9.65 10.68 -5.39
CA ALA A 7 9.80 11.94 -4.64
C ALA A 7 8.51 12.78 -4.45
N SER A 8 7.33 12.25 -4.76
CA SER A 8 6.06 12.92 -4.47
C SER A 8 5.58 12.75 -3.02
N GLY A 9 6.38 12.12 -2.15
CA GLY A 9 5.99 11.83 -0.77
C GLY A 9 4.99 10.68 -0.63
N LYS A 10 5.11 9.61 -1.45
CA LYS A 10 4.18 8.46 -1.43
C LYS A 10 4.01 7.85 -0.05
N SER A 11 5.08 7.65 0.72
CA SER A 11 4.99 7.09 2.08
C SER A 11 4.15 7.95 3.01
N LEU A 12 4.27 9.28 2.90
CA LEU A 12 3.43 10.21 3.67
C LEU A 12 1.97 10.17 3.20
N ILE A 13 1.71 10.08 1.90
CA ILE A 13 0.34 9.92 1.36
C ILE A 13 -0.28 8.63 1.90
N ILE A 14 0.47 7.52 1.89
CA ILE A 14 0.01 6.24 2.45
C ILE A 14 -0.30 6.38 3.94
N TYR A 15 0.60 7.00 4.72
CA TYR A 15 0.39 7.26 6.14
C TYR A 15 -0.88 8.07 6.39
N MET A 16 -1.11 9.15 5.64
CA MET A 16 -2.32 9.98 5.76
C MET A 16 -3.59 9.21 5.41
N LEU A 17 -3.57 8.36 4.37
CA LEU A 17 -4.69 7.48 4.03
C LEU A 17 -5.00 6.50 5.16
N ILE A 18 -3.97 5.89 5.75
CA ILE A 18 -4.11 4.99 6.90
C ILE A 18 -4.75 5.72 8.08
N ARG A 19 -4.24 6.89 8.43
CA ARG A 19 -4.78 7.71 9.53
C ARG A 19 -6.23 8.12 9.30
N HIS A 20 -6.54 8.59 8.11
CA HIS A 20 -7.90 8.94 7.73
C HIS A 20 -8.85 7.74 7.84
N TYR A 21 -8.42 6.58 7.29
CA TYR A 21 -9.19 5.35 7.37
C TYR A 21 -9.46 4.90 8.81
N MET A 22 -8.44 4.90 9.68
CA MET A 22 -8.59 4.51 11.08
C MET A 22 -9.60 5.38 11.83
N ASN A 23 -9.76 6.65 11.43
CA ASN A 23 -10.73 7.57 12.02
C ASN A 23 -12.18 7.28 11.58
N ILE A 24 -12.39 6.83 10.35
CA ILE A 24 -13.73 6.61 9.76
C ILE A 24 -14.23 5.18 9.87
N VAL A 25 -13.33 4.20 9.87
CA VAL A 25 -13.68 2.77 9.93
C VAL A 25 -13.19 2.15 11.23
N LYS A 26 -14.09 2.01 12.17
CA LYS A 26 -13.78 1.39 13.47
C LYS A 26 -13.76 -0.14 13.32
N GLY A 27 -12.70 -0.77 13.83
CA GLY A 27 -12.61 -2.22 13.98
C GLY A 27 -12.21 -3.02 12.74
N GLY A 28 -11.79 -2.39 11.65
CA GLY A 28 -11.25 -3.06 10.47
C GLY A 28 -9.72 -3.05 10.44
N ARG A 29 -9.11 -4.15 9.97
CA ARG A 29 -7.66 -4.24 9.76
C ARG A 29 -7.28 -3.69 8.39
N LEU A 30 -6.04 -3.23 8.28
CA LEU A 30 -5.46 -2.66 7.06
C LEU A 30 -4.28 -3.48 6.59
N LEU A 31 -4.21 -3.73 5.29
CA LEU A 31 -3.14 -4.45 4.62
C LEU A 31 -2.37 -3.51 3.70
N LEU A 32 -1.09 -3.27 3.97
CA LEU A 32 -0.18 -2.55 3.08
C LEU A 32 0.75 -3.55 2.40
N ILE A 33 0.68 -3.64 1.08
CA ILE A 33 1.47 -4.54 0.26
C ILE A 33 2.53 -3.73 -0.49
N VAL A 34 3.80 -4.11 -0.32
CA VAL A 34 4.94 -3.48 -0.98
C VAL A 34 5.77 -4.52 -1.75
N PRO A 35 6.58 -4.14 -2.74
CA PRO A 35 7.28 -5.10 -3.58
C PRO A 35 8.46 -5.81 -2.89
N THR A 36 9.12 -5.19 -1.93
CA THR A 36 10.36 -5.72 -1.34
C THR A 36 10.37 -5.64 0.19
N THR A 37 11.17 -6.52 0.81
CA THR A 37 11.39 -6.51 2.27
C THR A 37 11.99 -5.19 2.75
N SER A 38 12.91 -4.61 1.99
CA SER A 38 13.50 -3.29 2.33
C SER A 38 12.43 -2.21 2.41
N LEU A 39 11.43 -2.22 1.52
CA LEU A 39 10.30 -1.30 1.58
C LEU A 39 9.36 -1.57 2.75
N VAL A 40 9.21 -2.82 3.19
CA VAL A 40 8.47 -3.13 4.44
C VAL A 40 9.11 -2.42 5.63
N GLU A 41 10.44 -2.54 5.77
CA GLU A 41 11.18 -1.89 6.87
C GLU A 41 11.16 -0.36 6.75
N GLN A 42 11.34 0.16 5.54
CA GLN A 42 11.30 1.60 5.28
C GLN A 42 9.92 2.19 5.63
N MET A 43 8.82 1.60 5.14
CA MET A 43 7.47 2.09 5.44
C MET A 43 7.18 2.07 6.95
N HIS A 44 7.60 1.02 7.65
CA HIS A 44 7.45 0.94 9.09
C HIS A 44 8.23 2.06 9.80
N SER A 45 9.48 2.30 9.41
CA SER A 45 10.33 3.38 9.96
C SER A 45 9.76 4.76 9.66
N ASP A 46 9.33 5.00 8.43
CA ASP A 46 8.72 6.26 8.00
C ASP A 46 7.45 6.56 8.81
N PHE A 47 6.60 5.57 9.03
CA PHE A 47 5.36 5.74 9.80
C PHE A 47 5.65 6.06 11.27
N LEU A 48 6.64 5.43 11.88
CA LEU A 48 7.09 5.79 13.22
C LEU A 48 7.63 7.22 13.28
N GLN A 49 8.37 7.65 12.27
CA GLN A 49 8.87 9.02 12.18
C GLN A 49 7.72 10.03 12.04
N TYR A 50 6.74 9.75 11.17
CA TYR A 50 5.57 10.64 10.99
C TYR A 50 4.68 10.69 12.23
N SER A 51 4.65 9.62 13.01
CA SER A 51 3.82 9.53 14.23
C SER A 51 4.42 10.20 15.47
N GLN A 52 5.65 10.72 15.42
CA GLN A 52 6.30 11.34 16.58
C GLN A 52 5.52 12.50 17.20
N VAL A 53 4.62 13.10 16.44
CA VAL A 53 3.73 14.18 16.89
C VAL A 53 2.32 13.72 17.24
N ASP A 54 2.08 12.40 17.27
CA ASP A 54 0.75 11.80 17.41
C ASP A 54 0.79 10.59 18.35
N ASP A 55 0.50 10.79 19.61
CA ASP A 55 0.49 9.75 20.65
C ASP A 55 -0.51 8.61 20.39
N SER A 56 -1.44 8.78 19.44
CA SER A 56 -2.45 7.76 19.11
C SER A 56 -1.97 6.74 18.08
N PHE A 57 -0.76 6.88 17.53
CA PHE A 57 -0.18 5.97 16.56
C PHE A 57 1.21 5.53 17.02
N GLY A 58 1.46 4.23 17.05
CA GLY A 58 2.73 3.68 17.51
C GLY A 58 3.04 2.30 16.93
N GLU A 59 4.19 1.77 17.29
CA GLU A 59 4.68 0.47 16.82
C GLU A 59 3.71 -0.68 17.13
N ASN A 60 3.01 -0.61 18.26
CA ASN A 60 2.02 -1.61 18.67
C ASN A 60 0.83 -1.77 17.71
N LEU A 61 0.60 -0.81 16.81
CA LEU A 61 -0.46 -0.89 15.80
C LEU A 61 0.00 -1.61 14.52
N MET A 62 1.30 -1.81 14.35
CA MET A 62 1.89 -2.30 13.10
C MET A 62 2.56 -3.65 13.27
N HIS A 63 2.38 -4.52 12.27
CA HIS A 63 3.12 -5.79 12.17
C HIS A 63 3.71 -5.95 10.77
N ARG A 64 4.96 -6.41 10.70
CA ARG A 64 5.70 -6.62 9.47
C ARG A 64 5.73 -8.11 9.12
N ILE A 65 5.33 -8.46 7.90
CA ILE A 65 5.37 -9.84 7.40
C ILE A 65 6.25 -9.94 6.17
N TYR A 66 7.32 -10.74 6.28
CA TYR A 66 8.17 -11.18 5.18
C TYR A 66 8.83 -12.51 5.55
N SER A 67 9.74 -13.04 4.74
CA SER A 67 10.39 -14.33 5.00
C SER A 67 11.00 -14.39 6.41
N GLY A 68 10.65 -15.41 7.19
CA GLY A 68 11.11 -15.61 8.56
C GLY A 68 10.34 -14.84 9.65
N LYS A 69 9.34 -14.04 9.29
CA LYS A 69 8.46 -13.35 10.25
C LYS A 69 7.15 -14.09 10.45
N GLU A 70 6.60 -13.96 11.67
CA GLU A 70 5.29 -14.49 12.04
C GLU A 70 4.19 -13.93 11.12
N LYS A 71 3.31 -14.79 10.63
CA LYS A 71 2.19 -14.42 9.75
C LYS A 71 0.86 -14.33 10.48
N ASP A 72 0.76 -14.98 11.62
CA ASP A 72 -0.41 -14.89 12.47
C ASP A 72 -0.30 -13.67 13.37
N THR A 73 -1.20 -12.73 13.18
CA THR A 73 -1.19 -11.46 13.88
C THR A 73 -2.57 -10.82 13.90
N MET A 74 -2.91 -10.18 15.01
CA MET A 74 -4.12 -9.37 15.16
C MET A 74 -3.84 -7.86 15.06
N ALA A 75 -2.62 -7.47 14.68
CA ALA A 75 -2.26 -6.07 14.53
C ALA A 75 -3.21 -5.33 13.57
N PRO A 76 -3.65 -4.12 13.90
CA PRO A 76 -4.54 -3.33 13.04
C PRO A 76 -3.97 -3.05 11.65
N ILE A 77 -2.65 -2.88 11.55
CA ILE A 77 -1.94 -2.57 10.31
C ILE A 77 -0.90 -3.65 10.06
N VAL A 78 -0.99 -4.29 8.90
CA VAL A 78 -0.01 -5.28 8.44
C VAL A 78 0.72 -4.73 7.24
N ILE A 79 2.05 -4.65 7.31
CA ILE A 79 2.94 -4.25 6.21
C ILE A 79 3.65 -5.50 5.71
N THR A 80 3.52 -5.82 4.42
CA THR A 80 3.97 -7.11 3.90
C THR A 80 4.40 -7.04 2.43
N THR A 81 5.13 -8.06 1.99
CA THR A 81 5.34 -8.31 0.56
C THR A 81 4.24 -9.24 0.03
N TRP A 82 3.86 -9.10 -1.24
CA TRP A 82 2.86 -9.98 -1.86
C TRP A 82 3.30 -11.45 -1.87
N GLN A 83 4.61 -11.73 -2.01
CA GLN A 83 5.18 -13.08 -2.00
C GLN A 83 4.94 -13.81 -0.67
N SER A 84 4.89 -13.07 0.42
CA SER A 84 4.72 -13.63 1.75
C SER A 84 3.29 -14.10 2.05
N ILE A 85 2.29 -13.52 1.36
CA ILE A 85 0.89 -13.71 1.71
C ILE A 85 0.03 -14.38 0.62
N TYR A 86 0.42 -14.37 -0.66
CA TYR A 86 -0.45 -14.81 -1.76
C TYR A 86 -0.93 -16.28 -1.64
N LYS A 87 -0.17 -17.13 -0.94
CA LYS A 87 -0.51 -18.54 -0.66
C LYS A 87 -1.34 -18.74 0.60
N LEU A 88 -1.52 -17.70 1.43
CA LEU A 88 -2.30 -17.84 2.66
C LEU A 88 -3.77 -18.12 2.34
N PRO A 89 -4.49 -18.82 3.26
CA PRO A 89 -5.90 -19.15 3.05
C PRO A 89 -6.78 -17.90 3.08
N LYS A 90 -7.99 -18.00 2.51
CA LYS A 90 -8.94 -16.88 2.40
C LYS A 90 -9.31 -16.31 3.77
N GLU A 91 -9.41 -17.16 4.77
CA GLU A 91 -9.77 -16.82 6.15
C GLU A 91 -8.79 -15.81 6.76
N TRP A 92 -7.50 -15.89 6.40
CA TRP A 92 -6.50 -14.93 6.83
C TRP A 92 -6.79 -13.50 6.38
N PHE A 93 -7.48 -13.35 5.24
CA PHE A 93 -7.80 -12.05 4.64
C PHE A 93 -9.14 -11.46 5.11
N ALA A 94 -9.95 -12.21 5.87
CA ALA A 94 -11.35 -11.89 6.15
C ALA A 94 -11.55 -10.56 6.90
N ASP A 95 -10.64 -10.21 7.81
CA ASP A 95 -10.76 -9.04 8.67
C ASP A 95 -10.18 -7.75 8.08
N PHE A 96 -9.50 -7.85 6.94
CA PHE A 96 -8.96 -6.68 6.26
C PHE A 96 -10.08 -5.93 5.53
N LYS A 97 -10.28 -4.67 5.91
CA LYS A 97 -11.29 -3.78 5.32
C LYS A 97 -10.69 -2.74 4.38
N MET A 98 -9.37 -2.54 4.46
CA MET A 98 -8.62 -1.69 3.56
C MET A 98 -7.37 -2.42 3.07
N VAL A 99 -7.06 -2.28 1.79
CA VAL A 99 -5.79 -2.71 1.19
C VAL A 99 -5.16 -1.56 0.41
N ILE A 100 -3.86 -1.39 0.61
CA ILE A 100 -3.03 -0.47 -0.16
C ILE A 100 -1.93 -1.28 -0.82
N GLY A 101 -1.78 -1.16 -2.14
CA GLY A 101 -0.64 -1.69 -2.90
C GLY A 101 0.29 -0.55 -3.32
N ASP A 102 1.49 -0.50 -2.76
CA ASP A 102 2.51 0.44 -3.22
C ASP A 102 3.33 -0.18 -4.35
N GLU A 103 3.74 0.65 -5.31
CA GLU A 103 4.37 0.24 -6.58
C GLU A 103 3.58 -0.91 -7.28
N ALA A 104 2.26 -0.73 -7.34
CA ALA A 104 1.32 -1.77 -7.78
C ALA A 104 1.64 -2.34 -9.18
N HIS A 105 2.31 -1.57 -10.04
CA HIS A 105 2.76 -2.00 -11.36
C HIS A 105 3.82 -3.13 -11.32
N THR A 106 4.53 -3.30 -10.19
CA THR A 106 5.56 -4.33 -10.03
C THR A 106 4.99 -5.70 -9.63
N PHE A 107 3.72 -5.75 -9.24
CA PHE A 107 3.10 -7.00 -8.80
C PHE A 107 2.79 -7.90 -10.00
N GLN A 108 3.05 -9.19 -9.85
CA GLN A 108 2.58 -10.15 -10.85
C GLN A 108 1.05 -10.14 -10.90
N ALA A 109 0.48 -9.91 -12.07
CA ALA A 109 -0.97 -9.80 -12.27
C ALA A 109 -1.75 -10.97 -11.65
N LYS A 110 -1.28 -12.22 -11.83
CA LYS A 110 -1.91 -13.41 -11.27
C LYS A 110 -1.91 -13.42 -9.73
N SER A 111 -0.79 -13.07 -9.10
CA SER A 111 -0.68 -13.05 -7.64
C SER A 111 -1.50 -11.93 -7.03
N LEU A 112 -1.52 -10.76 -7.67
CA LEU A 112 -2.36 -9.63 -7.27
C LEU A 112 -3.85 -9.99 -7.36
N THR A 113 -4.29 -10.56 -8.47
CA THR A 113 -5.68 -11.01 -8.64
C THR A 113 -6.06 -12.03 -7.57
N THR A 114 -5.19 -13.02 -7.30
CA THR A 114 -5.43 -14.04 -6.25
C THR A 114 -5.61 -13.41 -4.87
N ILE A 115 -4.76 -12.43 -4.50
CA ILE A 115 -4.89 -11.71 -3.23
C ILE A 115 -6.20 -10.92 -3.17
N MET A 116 -6.53 -10.20 -4.25
CA MET A 116 -7.74 -9.36 -4.30
C MET A 116 -9.04 -10.17 -4.29
N GLU A 117 -9.05 -11.37 -4.86
CA GLU A 117 -10.18 -12.31 -4.76
C GLU A 117 -10.38 -12.82 -3.33
N LYS A 118 -9.28 -13.07 -2.60
CA LYS A 118 -9.34 -13.46 -1.17
C LYS A 118 -9.81 -12.33 -0.26
N LEU A 119 -9.54 -11.07 -0.62
CA LEU A 119 -10.01 -9.87 0.06
C LEU A 119 -11.48 -9.54 -0.26
N SER A 120 -12.36 -10.54 -0.17
CA SER A 120 -13.79 -10.43 -0.57
C SER A 120 -14.60 -9.46 0.28
N GLN A 121 -14.17 -9.15 1.51
CA GLN A 121 -14.81 -8.24 2.46
C GLN A 121 -14.06 -6.91 2.61
N CYS A 122 -13.21 -6.55 1.63
CA CYS A 122 -12.35 -5.36 1.65
C CYS A 122 -12.90 -4.30 0.67
N PRO A 123 -13.73 -3.35 1.15
CA PRO A 123 -14.35 -2.35 0.27
C PRO A 123 -13.38 -1.24 -0.16
N TYR A 124 -12.33 -0.97 0.64
CA TYR A 124 -11.38 0.12 0.37
C TYR A 124 -10.10 -0.43 -0.24
N ARG A 125 -9.89 -0.15 -1.52
CA ARG A 125 -8.76 -0.68 -2.30
C ARG A 125 -8.01 0.46 -2.98
N PHE A 126 -6.75 0.67 -2.60
CA PHE A 126 -5.89 1.72 -3.14
C PHE A 126 -4.63 1.10 -3.76
N GLY A 127 -4.32 1.47 -4.98
CA GLY A 127 -3.03 1.20 -5.61
C GLY A 127 -2.28 2.50 -5.82
N LEU A 128 -1.00 2.52 -5.48
CA LEU A 128 -0.08 3.61 -5.78
C LEU A 128 0.97 3.12 -6.76
N THR A 129 1.34 3.95 -7.72
CA THR A 129 2.40 3.63 -8.68
C THR A 129 3.08 4.90 -9.13
N GLY A 130 4.39 4.83 -9.39
CA GLY A 130 5.15 5.93 -9.99
C GLY A 130 4.97 6.01 -11.49
N THR A 131 4.73 4.88 -12.14
CA THR A 131 4.58 4.75 -13.60
C THR A 131 3.47 3.77 -13.94
N LEU A 132 2.89 3.94 -15.11
CA LEU A 132 1.96 2.98 -15.72
C LEU A 132 2.53 2.41 -17.04
N ASP A 133 3.85 2.37 -17.16
CA ASP A 133 4.59 1.93 -18.36
C ASP A 133 4.57 0.40 -18.53
N GLY A 134 3.42 -0.21 -18.31
CA GLY A 134 3.20 -1.63 -18.52
C GLY A 134 2.44 -1.92 -19.80
N THR A 135 2.26 -3.20 -20.11
CA THR A 135 1.34 -3.62 -21.16
C THR A 135 -0.08 -3.14 -20.84
N LEU A 136 -0.87 -2.84 -21.89
CA LEU A 136 -2.28 -2.43 -21.72
C LEU A 136 -3.06 -3.43 -20.85
N THR A 137 -2.80 -4.73 -21.00
CA THR A 137 -3.42 -5.79 -20.21
C THR A 137 -3.11 -5.64 -18.71
N HIS A 138 -1.86 -5.33 -18.35
CA HIS A 138 -1.48 -5.12 -16.95
C HIS A 138 -2.17 -3.88 -16.35
N ARG A 139 -2.23 -2.80 -17.10
CA ARG A 139 -2.97 -1.60 -16.71
C ARG A 139 -4.45 -1.88 -16.45
N LEU A 140 -5.12 -2.63 -17.34
CA LEU A 140 -6.52 -3.01 -17.15
C LEU A 140 -6.74 -3.86 -15.90
N VAL A 141 -5.80 -4.76 -15.57
CA VAL A 141 -5.86 -5.54 -14.31
C VAL A 141 -5.76 -4.60 -13.10
N LEU A 142 -4.83 -3.64 -13.11
CA LEU A 142 -4.69 -2.68 -12.01
C LEU A 142 -5.94 -1.81 -11.84
N GLU A 143 -6.50 -1.30 -12.94
CA GLU A 143 -7.75 -0.53 -12.90
C GLU A 143 -8.94 -1.38 -12.44
N GLY A 144 -8.98 -2.66 -12.81
CA GLY A 144 -10.02 -3.59 -12.39
C GLY A 144 -9.99 -3.89 -10.88
N VAL A 145 -8.82 -3.94 -10.26
CA VAL A 145 -8.69 -4.25 -8.81
C VAL A 145 -8.66 -3.03 -7.91
N PHE A 146 -8.17 -1.88 -8.39
CA PHE A 146 -8.02 -0.64 -7.60
C PHE A 146 -8.91 0.52 -8.06
N GLY A 147 -9.67 0.33 -9.15
CA GLY A 147 -10.50 1.37 -9.73
C GLY A 147 -9.74 2.35 -10.64
N PRO A 148 -10.40 3.43 -11.10
CA PRO A 148 -9.87 4.35 -12.09
C PRO A 148 -8.58 5.03 -11.64
N VAL A 149 -7.77 5.47 -12.61
CA VAL A 149 -6.51 6.17 -12.36
C VAL A 149 -6.75 7.62 -12.01
N TYR A 150 -6.20 8.06 -10.90
CA TYR A 150 -6.11 9.47 -10.49
C TYR A 150 -4.65 9.89 -10.46
N GLN A 151 -4.30 10.88 -11.26
CA GLN A 151 -2.95 11.45 -11.28
C GLN A 151 -2.83 12.50 -10.17
N VAL A 152 -1.93 12.25 -9.21
CA VAL A 152 -1.72 13.15 -8.07
C VAL A 152 -0.91 14.38 -8.48
N THR A 153 0.19 14.16 -9.23
CA THR A 153 1.06 15.22 -9.76
C THR A 153 1.87 14.67 -10.94
N THR A 154 2.59 15.52 -11.63
CA THR A 154 3.52 15.13 -12.68
C THR A 154 4.96 15.41 -12.28
N THR A 155 5.92 14.67 -12.86
CA THR A 155 7.36 14.92 -12.67
C THR A 155 7.71 16.36 -13.03
N LYS A 156 7.12 16.90 -14.12
CA LYS A 156 7.31 18.29 -14.53
C LYS A 156 6.83 19.28 -13.47
N ALA A 157 5.65 19.08 -12.89
CA ALA A 157 5.14 19.95 -11.82
C ALA A 157 6.02 19.93 -10.57
N LEU A 158 6.62 18.78 -10.25
CA LEU A 158 7.57 18.66 -9.14
C LEU A 158 8.90 19.38 -9.44
N MET A 159 9.40 19.31 -10.67
CA MET A 159 10.58 20.06 -11.11
C MET A 159 10.33 21.56 -11.10
N ASP A 160 9.18 22.01 -11.59
CA ASP A 160 8.80 23.42 -11.64
C ASP A 160 8.59 24.03 -10.24
N SER A 161 8.25 23.20 -9.25
CA SER A 161 8.12 23.60 -7.83
C SER A 161 9.40 23.43 -7.01
N ASP A 162 10.55 23.20 -7.65
CA ASP A 162 11.87 22.97 -7.03
C ASP A 162 11.93 21.82 -6.01
N LYS A 163 10.97 20.89 -6.07
CA LYS A 163 10.93 19.68 -5.23
C LYS A 163 11.66 18.50 -5.85
N LEU A 164 12.06 18.61 -7.11
CA LEU A 164 12.84 17.63 -7.84
C LEU A 164 13.90 18.35 -8.67
N ALA A 165 15.11 17.77 -8.75
CA ALA A 165 16.19 18.31 -9.59
C ALA A 165 15.75 18.35 -11.07
N LYS A 166 16.07 19.44 -11.75
CA LYS A 166 15.89 19.55 -13.20
C LYS A 166 16.97 18.71 -13.89
N LEU A 167 16.57 17.79 -14.73
CA LEU A 167 17.45 17.02 -15.60
C LEU A 167 17.90 17.87 -16.80
#